data_3563f65692dfa51b4d1f0d273bcec027
#
_entry.id   3563f65692dfa51b4d1f0d273bcec027
#
_cell.length_a   1.000
_cell.length_b   1.000
_cell.length_c   1.000
_cell.angle_alpha   90.00
_cell.angle_beta   90.00
_cell.angle_gamma   90.00
#
_symmetry.space_group_name_H-M   'P 1'
#
loop_
_entity.id
_entity.type
_entity.pdbx_description
1 polymer ?
#
loop_
_entity_poly.entity_id
_entity_poly.type
_entity_poly.pdbx_seq_one_letter_code
_entity_poly.pdbx_strand_id
1 'polypeptide(L)'
;MSLYVDIEKQLGSFHLRMQFQAENEVTALLGASGCGKSMTLRCIAGIVTPDRGRIVLHDRVLFDSAKKVNLPPQQRKLGYLFQNYALFPNMTVEKNILCGIRTGSRREKSAALADALRRFRLEGLERHYPAQLSGGQQQRVALARILCTRPEAILLDEPFSALDSFLKWNLELELSDLLADFPGP
;
A
#
# COMPACT_ATOMS: atom_id res chain seq x y z
N MET A 1 5.37 -15.58 7.29
CA MET A 1 5.21 -14.18 7.73
C MET A 1 3.71 -13.95 7.92
N SER A 2 3.25 -13.30 9.00
CA SER A 2 1.81 -13.21 9.28
C SER A 2 1.41 -11.81 9.73
N LEU A 3 0.20 -11.41 9.37
CA LEU A 3 -0.49 -10.22 9.86
C LEU A 3 -1.71 -10.69 10.68
N TYR A 4 -1.73 -10.37 11.96
CA TYR A 4 -2.89 -10.58 12.84
C TYR A 4 -3.59 -9.25 13.08
N VAL A 5 -4.91 -9.22 12.92
CA VAL A 5 -5.76 -8.06 13.12
C VAL A 5 -6.96 -8.47 13.97
N ASP A 6 -7.17 -7.78 15.07
CA ASP A 6 -8.38 -7.83 15.89
C ASP A 6 -8.61 -6.41 16.42
N ILE A 7 -9.57 -5.70 15.81
CA ILE A 7 -9.80 -4.28 16.09
C ILE A 7 -11.27 -3.93 16.15
N GLU A 8 -11.55 -2.90 16.94
CA GLU A 8 -12.85 -2.24 17.00
C GLU A 8 -12.66 -0.73 16.76
N LYS A 9 -13.58 -0.13 16.01
CA LYS A 9 -13.60 1.32 15.74
C LYS A 9 -15.03 1.82 15.64
N GLN A 10 -15.38 2.81 16.45
CA GLN A 10 -16.64 3.53 16.36
C GLN A 10 -16.52 4.69 15.38
N LEU A 11 -17.45 4.79 14.45
CA LEU A 11 -17.50 5.82 13.42
C LEU A 11 -18.93 6.39 13.35
N GLY A 12 -19.25 7.34 14.22
CA GLY A 12 -20.61 7.82 14.38
C GLY A 12 -21.56 6.67 14.82
N SER A 13 -22.56 6.37 14.00
CA SER A 13 -23.47 5.24 14.22
C SER A 13 -22.93 3.88 13.77
N PHE A 14 -21.85 3.84 12.97
CA PHE A 14 -21.25 2.62 12.44
C PHE A 14 -20.19 2.08 13.40
N HIS A 15 -20.32 0.80 13.79
CA HIS A 15 -19.35 0.09 14.63
C HIS A 15 -18.60 -0.93 13.78
N LEU A 16 -17.36 -0.65 13.48
CA LEU A 16 -16.43 -1.58 12.81
C LEU A 16 -15.90 -2.57 13.84
N ARG A 17 -16.07 -3.86 13.57
CA ARG A 17 -15.37 -4.94 14.26
C ARG A 17 -14.77 -5.86 13.21
N MET A 18 -13.45 -6.05 13.26
CA MET A 18 -12.73 -6.83 12.26
C MET A 18 -11.71 -7.72 12.94
N GLN A 19 -11.78 -9.02 12.64
CA GLN A 19 -10.83 -10.01 13.12
C GLN A 19 -10.44 -10.95 11.99
N PHE A 20 -9.15 -11.04 11.69
CA PHE A 20 -8.60 -12.00 10.73
C PHE A 20 -7.09 -12.19 10.93
N GLN A 21 -6.57 -13.23 10.30
CA GLN A 21 -5.14 -13.47 10.14
C GLN A 21 -4.84 -13.69 8.66
N ALA A 22 -3.80 -13.03 8.17
CA ALA A 22 -3.23 -13.23 6.84
C ALA A 22 -1.82 -13.80 6.98
N GLU A 23 -1.49 -14.77 6.16
CA GLU A 23 -0.15 -15.34 6.11
C GLU A 23 0.63 -14.77 4.92
N ASN A 24 1.60 -15.52 4.41
CA ASN A 24 2.42 -15.11 3.26
C ASN A 24 1.65 -15.35 1.94
N GLU A 25 0.51 -14.71 1.79
CA GLU A 25 -0.43 -14.90 0.68
C GLU A 25 -1.22 -13.62 0.41
N VAL A 26 -1.88 -13.57 -0.74
CA VAL A 26 -2.83 -12.52 -1.06
C VAL A 26 -4.15 -12.77 -0.32
N THR A 27 -4.48 -11.89 0.61
CA THR A 27 -5.74 -11.94 1.37
C THR A 27 -6.69 -10.87 0.87
N ALA A 28 -7.91 -11.26 0.46
CA ALA A 28 -8.93 -10.32 0.01
C ALA A 28 -9.98 -10.05 1.09
N LEU A 29 -10.23 -8.78 1.39
CA LEU A 29 -11.34 -8.34 2.23
C LEU A 29 -12.58 -8.12 1.35
N LEU A 30 -13.55 -9.02 1.42
CA LEU A 30 -14.80 -8.96 0.64
C LEU A 30 -15.93 -8.36 1.47
N GLY A 31 -16.82 -7.61 0.82
CA GLY A 31 -17.99 -7.02 1.46
C GLY A 31 -18.57 -5.85 0.67
N ALA A 32 -19.81 -5.46 0.99
CA ALA A 32 -20.50 -4.34 0.37
C ALA A 32 -19.73 -3.01 0.52
N SER A 33 -20.05 -2.02 -0.32
CA SER A 33 -19.52 -0.67 -0.14
C SER A 33 -19.95 -0.12 1.23
N GLY A 34 -19.02 0.55 1.92
CA GLY A 34 -19.27 1.09 3.26
C GLY A 34 -19.15 0.09 4.42
N CYS A 35 -18.88 -1.22 4.20
CA CYS A 35 -18.73 -2.20 5.28
C CYS A 35 -17.43 -2.06 6.10
N GLY A 36 -16.58 -1.07 5.81
CA GLY A 36 -15.39 -0.78 6.62
C GLY A 36 -14.06 -1.31 6.10
N LYS A 37 -13.98 -1.87 4.86
CA LYS A 37 -12.73 -2.39 4.27
C LYS A 37 -11.60 -1.36 4.29
N SER A 38 -11.81 -0.20 3.69
CA SER A 38 -10.83 0.90 3.66
C SER A 38 -10.46 1.39 5.06
N MET A 39 -11.43 1.42 5.98
CA MET A 39 -11.19 1.81 7.36
C MET A 39 -10.28 0.80 8.08
N THR A 40 -10.52 -0.48 7.87
CA THR A 40 -9.66 -1.56 8.38
C THR A 40 -8.22 -1.41 7.89
N LEU A 41 -8.03 -1.23 6.58
CA LEU A 41 -6.70 -1.02 5.98
C LEU A 41 -6.02 0.24 6.55
N ARG A 42 -6.76 1.34 6.73
CA ARG A 42 -6.24 2.57 7.36
C ARG A 42 -5.85 2.37 8.83
N CYS A 43 -6.61 1.55 9.57
CA CYS A 43 -6.26 1.17 10.93
C CYS A 43 -4.96 0.34 10.97
N ILE A 44 -4.82 -0.63 10.07
CA ILE A 44 -3.59 -1.44 9.96
C ILE A 44 -2.39 -0.56 9.60
N ALA A 45 -2.55 0.36 8.67
CA ALA A 45 -1.50 1.31 8.26
C ALA A 45 -1.14 2.35 9.35
N GLY A 46 -1.99 2.53 10.39
CA GLY A 46 -1.81 3.51 11.45
C GLY A 46 -2.21 4.93 11.06
N ILE A 47 -2.93 5.08 9.94
CA ILE A 47 -3.52 6.36 9.48
C ILE A 47 -4.68 6.73 10.40
N VAL A 48 -5.45 5.72 10.84
CA VAL A 48 -6.52 5.84 11.82
C VAL A 48 -6.19 4.96 13.02
N THR A 49 -6.41 5.47 14.22
CA THR A 49 -6.20 4.68 15.45
C THR A 49 -7.48 3.91 15.78
N PRO A 50 -7.44 2.58 15.93
CA PRO A 50 -8.55 1.80 16.47
C PRO A 50 -8.88 2.23 17.90
N ASP A 51 -10.12 2.01 18.34
CA ASP A 51 -10.53 2.30 19.73
C ASP A 51 -10.10 1.18 20.67
N ARG A 52 -10.17 -0.08 20.17
CA ARG A 52 -9.76 -1.27 20.93
C ARG A 52 -9.13 -2.30 20.01
N GLY A 53 -8.39 -3.23 20.62
CA GLY A 53 -7.89 -4.41 19.95
C GLY A 53 -6.38 -4.44 19.78
N ARG A 54 -5.93 -5.26 18.83
CA ARG A 54 -4.51 -5.54 18.60
C ARG A 54 -4.22 -5.77 17.12
N ILE A 55 -3.07 -5.23 16.65
CA ILE A 55 -2.53 -5.47 15.32
C ILE A 55 -1.08 -5.92 15.48
N VAL A 56 -0.73 -7.06 14.88
CA VAL A 56 0.63 -7.62 14.92
C VAL A 56 1.06 -7.97 13.52
N LEU A 57 2.25 -7.53 13.12
CA LEU A 57 2.89 -7.92 11.86
C LEU A 57 4.14 -8.72 12.21
N HIS A 58 4.15 -9.99 11.82
CA HIS A 58 5.12 -10.99 12.28
C HIS A 58 5.13 -11.06 13.81
N ASP A 59 6.22 -10.76 14.46
CA ASP A 59 6.35 -10.72 15.93
C ASP A 59 6.25 -9.29 16.50
N ARG A 60 6.04 -8.28 15.62
CA ARG A 60 6.01 -6.88 16.01
C ARG A 60 4.61 -6.38 16.24
N VAL A 61 4.32 -5.92 17.45
CA VAL A 61 3.06 -5.28 17.79
C VAL A 61 3.03 -3.87 17.19
N LEU A 62 2.08 -3.62 16.27
CA LEU A 62 1.86 -2.32 15.63
C LEU A 62 0.88 -1.46 16.44
N PHE A 63 -0.13 -2.11 17.01
CA PHE A 63 -1.14 -1.51 17.86
C PHE A 63 -1.58 -2.49 18.94
N ASP A 64 -1.77 -2.03 20.15
CA ASP A 64 -2.34 -2.79 21.27
C ASP A 64 -2.95 -1.80 22.27
N SER A 65 -4.28 -1.77 22.34
CA SER A 65 -5.00 -0.84 23.21
C SER A 65 -4.78 -1.12 24.70
N ALA A 66 -4.62 -2.38 25.09
CA ALA A 66 -4.39 -2.78 26.47
C ALA A 66 -2.98 -2.40 26.95
N LYS A 67 -1.99 -2.52 26.06
CA LYS A 67 -0.59 -2.18 26.35
C LYS A 67 -0.22 -0.74 26.00
N LYS A 68 -1.16 0.06 25.50
CA LYS A 68 -0.96 1.44 25.05
C LYS A 68 0.14 1.56 23.98
N VAL A 69 0.27 0.57 23.10
CA VAL A 69 1.19 0.58 21.96
C VAL A 69 0.44 1.10 20.75
N ASN A 70 1.01 2.11 20.07
CA ASN A 70 0.50 2.61 18.80
C ASN A 70 1.67 3.14 17.97
N LEU A 71 2.22 2.31 17.10
CA LEU A 71 3.30 2.72 16.21
C LEU A 71 2.77 3.68 15.13
N PRO A 72 3.44 4.81 14.88
CA PRO A 72 3.08 5.70 13.78
C PRO A 72 3.30 5.01 12.43
N PRO A 73 2.61 5.44 11.35
CA PRO A 73 2.68 4.80 10.01
C PRO A 73 4.10 4.56 9.51
N GLN A 74 5.00 5.53 9.73
CA GLN A 74 6.40 5.48 9.26
C GLN A 74 7.21 4.33 9.89
N GLN A 75 6.81 3.83 11.06
CA GLN A 75 7.47 2.75 11.78
C GLN A 75 6.83 1.39 11.52
N ARG A 76 5.66 1.34 10.87
CA ARG A 76 4.94 0.08 10.63
C ARG A 76 5.54 -0.74 9.49
N LYS A 77 6.35 -0.14 8.62
CA LYS A 77 6.96 -0.77 7.44
C LYS A 77 5.91 -1.40 6.50
N LEU A 78 4.77 -0.74 6.36
CA LEU A 78 3.68 -1.13 5.50
C LEU A 78 3.67 -0.27 4.23
N GLY A 79 3.43 -0.89 3.09
CA GLY A 79 3.06 -0.22 1.86
C GLY A 79 1.55 0.00 1.83
N TYR A 80 1.10 1.20 1.48
CA TYR A 80 -0.33 1.48 1.34
C TYR A 80 -0.60 2.12 -0.02
N LEU A 81 -1.40 1.45 -0.84
CA LEU A 81 -1.92 2.00 -2.09
C LEU A 81 -3.31 2.56 -1.83
N PHE A 82 -3.42 3.90 -1.93
CA PHE A 82 -4.70 4.59 -1.84
C PHE A 82 -5.50 4.44 -3.14
N GLN A 83 -6.81 4.50 -3.06
CA GLN A 83 -7.72 4.46 -4.20
C GLN A 83 -7.39 5.52 -5.27
N ASN A 84 -6.92 6.70 -4.87
CA ASN A 84 -6.48 7.80 -5.74
C ASN A 84 -4.97 7.83 -5.98
N TYR A 85 -4.27 6.71 -5.71
CA TYR A 85 -2.81 6.53 -5.85
C TYR A 85 -1.94 7.47 -5.01
N ALA A 86 -2.47 8.58 -4.52
CA ALA A 86 -1.81 9.61 -3.70
C ALA A 86 -0.40 9.98 -4.21
N LEU A 87 -0.26 10.19 -5.52
CA LEU A 87 0.98 10.71 -6.11
C LEU A 87 1.16 12.17 -5.72
N PHE A 88 2.41 12.59 -5.57
CA PHE A 88 2.74 14.00 -5.36
C PHE A 88 2.57 14.75 -6.69
N PRO A 89 1.55 15.63 -6.83
CA PRO A 89 1.18 16.20 -8.12
C PRO A 89 2.26 17.12 -8.69
N ASN A 90 3.05 17.75 -7.83
CA ASN A 90 4.12 18.68 -8.18
C ASN A 90 5.50 18.01 -8.32
N MET A 91 5.54 16.68 -8.34
CA MET A 91 6.74 15.88 -8.53
C MET A 91 6.63 15.06 -9.82
N THR A 92 7.74 14.92 -10.53
CA THR A 92 7.83 14.01 -11.67
C THR A 92 7.74 12.53 -11.24
N VAL A 93 7.57 11.61 -12.19
CA VAL A 93 7.63 10.16 -11.95
C VAL A 93 8.89 9.77 -11.19
N GLU A 94 10.05 10.19 -11.69
CA GLU A 94 11.35 9.98 -11.05
C GLU A 94 11.34 10.42 -9.58
N LYS A 95 10.91 11.65 -9.31
CA LYS A 95 10.87 12.20 -7.95
C LYS A 95 9.87 11.48 -7.06
N ASN A 96 8.70 11.09 -7.57
CA ASN A 96 7.73 10.27 -6.85
C ASN A 96 8.34 8.94 -6.41
N ILE A 97 9.03 8.23 -7.30
CA ILE A 97 9.68 6.94 -6.99
C ILE A 97 10.84 7.12 -6.00
N LEU A 98 11.68 8.16 -6.21
CA LEU A 98 12.80 8.47 -5.31
C LEU A 98 12.37 8.73 -3.86
N CYS A 99 11.15 9.23 -3.63
CA CYS A 99 10.60 9.36 -2.27
C CYS A 99 10.50 8.02 -1.52
N GLY A 100 10.38 6.89 -2.24
CA GLY A 100 10.40 5.55 -1.67
C GLY A 100 11.81 5.05 -1.32
N ILE A 101 12.85 5.58 -1.96
CA ILE A 101 14.24 5.13 -1.78
C ILE A 101 14.91 5.93 -0.66
N ARG A 102 14.74 5.48 0.58
CA ARG A 102 15.15 6.26 1.77
C ARG A 102 16.66 6.20 2.04
N THR A 103 17.33 5.09 1.75
CA THR A 103 18.72 4.81 2.11
C THR A 103 19.58 4.57 0.88
N GLY A 104 20.90 4.67 1.04
CA GLY A 104 21.88 4.42 -0.01
C GLY A 104 22.56 5.67 -0.54
N SER A 105 23.74 5.49 -1.15
CA SER A 105 24.50 6.50 -1.87
C SER A 105 23.72 6.99 -3.10
N ARG A 106 24.15 8.11 -3.68
CA ARG A 106 23.56 8.63 -4.93
C ARG A 106 23.56 7.60 -6.06
N ARG A 107 24.64 6.81 -6.17
CA ARG A 107 24.78 5.76 -7.19
C ARG A 107 23.78 4.62 -6.97
N GLU A 108 23.62 4.17 -5.72
CA GLU A 108 22.65 3.12 -5.36
C GLU A 108 21.20 3.57 -5.58
N LYS A 109 20.88 4.81 -5.22
CA LYS A 109 19.56 5.39 -5.50
C LYS A 109 19.25 5.48 -6.99
N SER A 110 20.23 5.88 -7.80
CA SER A 110 20.10 5.94 -9.25
C SER A 110 19.90 4.54 -9.86
N ALA A 111 20.62 3.54 -9.38
CA ALA A 111 20.47 2.15 -9.83
C ALA A 111 19.10 1.59 -9.45
N ALA A 112 18.65 1.80 -8.20
CA ALA A 112 17.33 1.35 -7.73
C ALA A 112 16.18 2.05 -8.49
N LEU A 113 16.34 3.33 -8.82
CA LEU A 113 15.38 4.06 -9.65
C LEU A 113 15.30 3.48 -11.05
N ALA A 114 16.45 3.24 -11.71
CA ALA A 114 16.48 2.67 -13.06
C ALA A 114 15.85 1.27 -13.10
N ASP A 115 16.09 0.45 -12.07
CA ASP A 115 15.47 -0.86 -11.94
C ASP A 115 13.95 -0.76 -11.74
N ALA A 116 13.49 0.15 -10.88
CA ALA A 116 12.07 0.40 -10.67
C ALA A 116 11.39 0.89 -11.97
N LEU A 117 11.98 1.83 -12.71
CA LEU A 117 11.44 2.32 -13.98
C LEU A 117 11.24 1.18 -14.98
N ARG A 118 12.24 0.31 -15.11
CA ARG A 118 12.17 -0.88 -16.00
C ARG A 118 11.13 -1.88 -15.55
N ARG A 119 11.17 -2.30 -14.28
CA ARG A 119 10.25 -3.29 -13.71
C ARG A 119 8.78 -2.86 -13.85
N PHE A 120 8.49 -1.58 -13.65
CA PHE A 120 7.14 -1.01 -13.75
C PHE A 120 6.80 -0.46 -15.14
N ARG A 121 7.65 -0.69 -16.17
CA ARG A 121 7.44 -0.21 -17.55
C ARG A 121 7.14 1.29 -17.61
N LEU A 122 7.97 2.08 -16.92
CA LEU A 122 7.86 3.54 -16.80
C LEU A 122 9.01 4.27 -17.51
N GLU A 123 9.85 3.54 -18.25
CA GLU A 123 10.95 4.12 -19.03
C GLU A 123 10.42 5.12 -20.06
N GLY A 124 11.10 6.26 -20.19
CA GLY A 124 10.68 7.38 -21.01
C GLY A 124 9.66 8.33 -20.36
N LEU A 125 9.12 7.96 -19.20
CA LEU A 125 8.14 8.77 -18.45
C LEU A 125 8.74 9.51 -17.24
N GLU A 126 10.05 9.44 -17.02
CA GLU A 126 10.75 9.90 -15.83
C GLU A 126 10.44 11.35 -15.49
N ARG A 127 10.34 12.20 -16.54
CA ARG A 127 10.11 13.66 -16.41
C ARG A 127 8.65 14.07 -16.43
N HIS A 128 7.71 13.12 -16.68
CA HIS A 128 6.29 13.42 -16.68
C HIS A 128 5.77 13.66 -15.26
N TYR A 129 4.76 14.52 -15.16
CA TYR A 129 4.00 14.75 -13.94
C TYR A 129 2.76 13.84 -13.88
N PRO A 130 2.20 13.55 -12.70
CA PRO A 130 1.01 12.70 -12.58
C PRO A 130 -0.14 13.05 -13.51
N ALA A 131 -0.42 14.34 -13.72
CA ALA A 131 -1.48 14.81 -14.61
C ALA A 131 -1.28 14.45 -16.10
N GLN A 132 -0.08 14.06 -16.49
CA GLN A 132 0.29 13.67 -17.87
C GLN A 132 0.23 12.15 -18.07
N LEU A 133 -0.11 11.39 -17.05
CA LEU A 133 -0.12 9.92 -17.03
C LEU A 133 -1.53 9.36 -17.12
N SER A 134 -1.69 8.23 -17.80
CA SER A 134 -2.92 7.44 -17.71
C SER A 134 -3.12 6.88 -16.29
N GLY A 135 -4.34 6.48 -15.93
CA GLY A 135 -4.63 5.88 -14.62
C GLY A 135 -3.75 4.67 -14.30
N GLY A 136 -3.55 3.77 -15.26
CA GLY A 136 -2.65 2.63 -15.09
C GLY A 136 -1.18 3.03 -14.92
N GLN A 137 -0.70 4.07 -15.62
CA GLN A 137 0.65 4.61 -15.40
C GLN A 137 0.78 5.22 -14.01
N GLN A 138 -0.21 5.98 -13.55
CA GLN A 138 -0.22 6.53 -12.18
C GLN A 138 -0.17 5.43 -11.13
N GLN A 139 -0.94 4.36 -11.30
CA GLN A 139 -0.93 3.19 -10.43
C GLN A 139 0.46 2.54 -10.37
N ARG A 140 1.08 2.31 -11.53
CA ARG A 140 2.44 1.74 -11.60
C ARG A 140 3.49 2.63 -10.91
N VAL A 141 3.40 3.94 -11.04
CA VAL A 141 4.27 4.88 -10.30
C VAL A 141 4.05 4.77 -8.79
N ALA A 142 2.80 4.67 -8.32
CA ALA A 142 2.49 4.53 -6.91
C ALA A 142 3.02 3.20 -6.34
N LEU A 143 2.84 2.09 -7.07
CA LEU A 143 3.38 0.78 -6.69
C LEU A 143 4.91 0.77 -6.67
N ALA A 144 5.57 1.35 -7.69
CA ALA A 144 7.02 1.49 -7.72
C ALA A 144 7.52 2.25 -6.49
N ARG A 145 6.89 3.39 -6.15
CA ARG A 145 7.20 4.16 -4.94
C ARG A 145 7.05 3.34 -3.66
N ILE A 146 5.97 2.56 -3.55
CA ILE A 146 5.70 1.71 -2.38
C ILE A 146 6.76 0.62 -2.26
N LEU A 147 7.01 -0.15 -3.32
CA LEU A 147 7.96 -1.27 -3.29
C LEU A 147 9.40 -0.81 -3.07
N CYS A 148 9.76 0.38 -3.53
CA CYS A 148 11.06 0.99 -3.23
C CYS A 148 11.29 1.27 -1.74
N THR A 149 10.24 1.33 -0.91
CA THR A 149 10.38 1.42 0.55
C THR A 149 10.75 0.10 1.21
N ARG A 150 10.72 -1.02 0.46
CA ARG A 150 10.91 -2.39 0.95
C ARG A 150 9.96 -2.71 2.12
N PRO A 151 8.64 -2.65 1.90
CA PRO A 151 7.67 -2.90 2.95
C PRO A 151 7.67 -4.37 3.37
N GLU A 152 7.20 -4.66 4.58
CA GLU A 152 6.99 -6.03 5.09
C GLU A 152 5.61 -6.58 4.71
N ALA A 153 4.63 -5.71 4.46
CA ALA A 153 3.31 -6.06 3.90
C ALA A 153 2.78 -4.92 3.03
N ILE A 154 1.87 -5.25 2.09
CA ILE A 154 1.25 -4.27 1.19
C ILE A 154 -0.26 -4.29 1.37
N LEU A 155 -0.84 -3.11 1.57
CA LEU A 155 -2.26 -2.88 1.71
C LEU A 155 -2.79 -2.16 0.47
N LEU A 156 -3.75 -2.77 -0.22
CA LEU A 156 -4.33 -2.24 -1.46
C LEU A 156 -5.79 -1.83 -1.21
N ASP A 157 -6.07 -0.54 -1.25
CA ASP A 157 -7.40 0.01 -1.02
C ASP A 157 -8.10 0.26 -2.36
N GLU A 158 -8.97 -0.66 -2.77
CA GLU A 158 -9.73 -0.65 -4.02
C GLU A 158 -8.86 -0.33 -5.26
N PRO A 159 -7.79 -1.10 -5.52
CA PRO A 159 -6.81 -0.75 -6.54
C PRO A 159 -7.37 -0.68 -7.97
N PHE A 160 -8.59 -1.19 -8.21
CA PHE A 160 -9.21 -1.30 -9.52
C PHE A 160 -10.55 -0.57 -9.64
N SER A 161 -10.97 0.20 -8.64
CA SER A 161 -12.31 0.81 -8.59
C SER A 161 -12.56 1.89 -9.65
N ALA A 162 -11.50 2.52 -10.17
CA ALA A 162 -11.60 3.60 -11.15
C ALA A 162 -11.50 3.12 -12.62
N LEU A 163 -11.54 1.80 -12.87
CA LEU A 163 -11.24 1.23 -14.19
C LEU A 163 -12.45 0.50 -14.78
N ASP A 164 -12.59 0.55 -16.11
CA ASP A 164 -13.53 -0.31 -16.82
C ASP A 164 -13.15 -1.79 -16.72
N SER A 165 -14.12 -2.66 -17.00
CA SER A 165 -13.98 -4.12 -16.76
C SER A 165 -12.83 -4.77 -17.56
N PHE A 166 -12.51 -4.27 -18.75
CA PHE A 166 -11.46 -4.83 -19.60
C PHE A 166 -10.06 -4.41 -19.11
N LEU A 167 -9.91 -3.14 -18.77
CA LEU A 167 -8.68 -2.61 -18.16
C LEU A 167 -8.42 -3.22 -16.78
N LYS A 168 -9.48 -3.47 -16.01
CA LYS A 168 -9.39 -4.10 -14.69
C LYS A 168 -8.71 -5.46 -14.76
N TRP A 169 -9.16 -6.35 -15.66
CA TRP A 169 -8.59 -7.71 -15.79
C TRP A 169 -7.10 -7.69 -16.16
N ASN A 170 -6.71 -6.85 -17.12
CA ASN A 170 -5.31 -6.71 -17.50
C ASN A 170 -4.43 -6.19 -16.36
N LEU A 171 -4.94 -5.23 -15.58
CA LEU A 171 -4.19 -4.66 -14.46
C LEU A 171 -4.16 -5.58 -13.24
N GLU A 172 -5.15 -6.46 -13.05
CA GLU A 172 -5.10 -7.52 -12.05
C GLU A 172 -3.96 -8.51 -12.34
N LEU A 173 -3.79 -8.91 -13.60
CA LEU A 173 -2.67 -9.76 -14.04
C LEU A 173 -1.32 -9.03 -13.88
N GLU A 174 -1.22 -7.77 -14.35
CA GLU A 174 -0.01 -6.97 -14.18
C GLU A 174 0.36 -6.78 -12.71
N LEU A 175 -0.63 -6.53 -11.84
CA LEU A 175 -0.39 -6.40 -10.40
C LEU A 175 0.09 -7.70 -9.78
N SER A 176 -0.50 -8.83 -10.16
CA SER A 176 -0.07 -10.16 -9.73
C SER A 176 1.38 -10.43 -10.12
N ASP A 177 1.76 -10.14 -11.37
CA ASP A 177 3.14 -10.29 -11.85
C ASP A 177 4.11 -9.37 -11.10
N LEU A 178 3.73 -8.11 -10.85
CA LEU A 178 4.57 -7.14 -10.14
C LEU A 178 4.78 -7.50 -8.67
N LEU A 179 3.81 -8.20 -8.07
CA LEU A 179 3.86 -8.64 -6.68
C LEU A 179 4.34 -10.10 -6.51
N ALA A 180 4.53 -10.85 -7.61
CA ALA A 180 4.93 -12.28 -7.55
C ALA A 180 6.19 -12.52 -6.71
N ASP A 181 7.16 -11.60 -6.76
CA ASP A 181 8.41 -11.68 -5.99
C ASP A 181 8.29 -11.03 -4.59
N PHE A 182 7.11 -10.52 -4.20
CA PHE A 182 6.93 -9.87 -2.91
C PHE A 182 6.77 -10.94 -1.81
N PRO A 183 7.65 -10.97 -0.77
CA PRO A 183 7.69 -12.06 0.19
C PRO A 183 6.70 -11.91 1.37
N GLY A 184 5.84 -10.91 1.37
CA GLY A 184 4.94 -10.58 2.48
C GLY A 184 3.44 -10.68 2.16
N PRO A 185 2.58 -10.62 3.19
CA PRO A 185 1.14 -10.47 3.01
C PRO A 185 0.74 -9.10 2.50
#